data_32d53e1b571657d0e1618a7b17b6ade1
#
_entry.id   32d53e1b571657d0e1618a7b17b6ade1
#
_cell.length_a   1.000
_cell.length_b   1.000
_cell.length_c   1.000
_cell.angle_alpha   90.00
_cell.angle_beta   90.00
_cell.angle_gamma   90.00
#
_symmetry.space_group_name_H-M   'P 1'
#
loop_
_entity.id
_entity.type
_entity.pdbx_description
1 polymer ?
#
loop_
_entity_poly.entity_id
_entity_poly.type
_entity_poly.pdbx_seq_one_letter_code
_entity_poly.pdbx_strand_id
1 'polypeptide(L)'
;PGEKARVIEAIRDAEQRTSGEIRIFIESRCRFVDPLDRAAELFWSLQMDRTQDHNAVLIYVAMKDHQVAIYADRGIHEKVGQLFWRKEVIAMTTHFREHHYAEALLEVISDVGEALYIHFPFDRNTDKNELPDDIIFGK
;
A
#
# COMPACT_ATOMS: atom_id res chain seq x y z
N PRO A 1 19.12 4.11 1.86
CA PRO A 1 19.55 2.70 1.82
C PRO A 1 18.89 1.87 2.90
N GLY A 2 19.17 2.16 4.18
CA GLY A 2 18.62 1.38 5.28
C GLY A 2 17.11 1.50 5.41
N GLU A 3 16.55 2.66 5.13
CA GLU A 3 15.12 2.89 5.22
C GLU A 3 14.35 2.13 4.16
N LYS A 4 14.86 2.12 2.93
CA LYS A 4 14.24 1.36 1.85
C LYS A 4 14.23 -0.13 2.18
N ALA A 5 15.34 -0.67 2.68
CA ALA A 5 15.44 -2.07 3.06
C ALA A 5 14.43 -2.42 4.18
N ARG A 6 14.28 -1.54 5.17
CA ARG A 6 13.34 -1.75 6.27
C ARG A 6 11.90 -1.80 5.76
N VAL A 7 11.56 -0.93 4.80
CA VAL A 7 10.21 -0.87 4.23
C VAL A 7 9.92 -2.14 3.43
N ILE A 8 10.86 -2.58 2.61
CA ILE A 8 10.70 -3.82 1.82
C ILE A 8 10.53 -5.01 2.75
N GLU A 9 11.34 -5.08 3.81
CA GLU A 9 11.24 -6.17 4.77
C GLU A 9 9.88 -6.17 5.48
N ALA A 10 9.37 -4.99 5.84
CA ALA A 10 8.05 -4.87 6.45
C ALA A 10 6.94 -5.38 5.53
N ILE A 11 7.04 -5.09 4.22
CA ILE A 11 6.08 -5.60 3.24
C ILE A 11 6.14 -7.13 3.21
N ARG A 12 7.33 -7.69 3.13
CA ARG A 12 7.51 -9.16 3.10
C ARG A 12 6.95 -9.82 4.35
N ASP A 13 7.23 -9.25 5.52
CA ASP A 13 6.74 -9.79 6.78
C ASP A 13 5.22 -9.76 6.83
N ALA A 14 4.61 -8.67 6.38
CA ALA A 14 3.16 -8.56 6.33
C ALA A 14 2.56 -9.59 5.38
N GLU A 15 3.15 -9.76 4.20
CA GLU A 15 2.62 -10.66 3.19
C GLU A 15 2.78 -12.13 3.53
N GLN A 16 3.69 -12.48 4.44
CA GLN A 16 3.81 -13.85 4.90
C GLN A 16 2.62 -14.29 5.75
N ARG A 17 1.85 -13.35 6.26
CA ARG A 17 0.72 -13.62 7.16
C ARG A 17 -0.63 -13.56 6.47
N THR A 18 -0.68 -13.20 5.19
CA THR A 18 -1.92 -12.99 4.46
C THR A 18 -1.79 -13.43 3.01
N SER A 19 -2.92 -13.72 2.37
CA SER A 19 -2.96 -13.91 0.92
C SER A 19 -2.97 -12.56 0.17
N GLY A 20 -3.15 -11.45 0.88
CA GLY A 20 -3.18 -10.12 0.27
C GLY A 20 -1.80 -9.64 -0.18
N GLU A 21 -1.81 -8.59 -0.98
CA GLU A 21 -0.60 -8.03 -1.56
C GLU A 21 -0.51 -6.54 -1.23
N ILE A 22 0.70 -6.08 -0.89
CA ILE A 22 0.97 -4.66 -0.61
C ILE A 22 2.07 -4.19 -1.53
N ARG A 23 1.85 -3.07 -2.19
CA ARG A 23 2.86 -2.45 -3.04
C ARG A 23 2.91 -0.95 -2.80
N ILE A 24 4.09 -0.37 -2.89
CA ILE A 24 4.29 1.06 -2.76
C ILE A 24 4.80 1.62 -4.08
N PHE A 25 4.22 2.73 -4.52
CA PHE A 25 4.69 3.47 -5.69
C PHE A 25 5.09 4.87 -5.26
N ILE A 26 6.34 5.24 -5.51
CA ILE A 26 6.89 6.55 -5.13
C ILE A 26 7.32 7.31 -6.38
N GLU A 27 6.86 8.54 -6.51
CA GLU A 27 7.34 9.44 -7.56
C GLU A 27 7.56 10.84 -6.96
N SER A 28 8.17 11.73 -7.72
CA SER A 28 8.48 13.07 -7.22
C SER A 28 7.24 13.94 -7.11
N ARG A 29 6.44 13.99 -8.16
CA ARG A 29 5.27 14.87 -8.23
C ARG A 29 4.06 14.14 -8.74
N CYS A 30 2.90 14.54 -8.24
CA CYS A 30 1.61 14.04 -8.71
C CYS A 30 1.02 15.06 -9.68
N ARG A 31 0.78 14.63 -10.92
CA ARG A 31 0.21 15.50 -11.96
C ARG A 31 -1.32 15.57 -11.90
N PHE A 32 -1.92 14.76 -11.04
CA PHE A 32 -3.38 14.72 -10.88
C PHE A 32 -3.79 15.68 -9.78
N VAL A 33 -4.99 16.23 -9.88
CA VAL A 33 -5.54 17.08 -8.83
C VAL A 33 -5.73 16.27 -7.55
N ASP A 34 -6.25 15.05 -7.71
CA ASP A 34 -6.45 14.14 -6.59
C ASP A 34 -5.45 12.99 -6.69
N PRO A 35 -4.57 12.81 -5.69
CA PRO A 35 -3.61 11.71 -5.72
C PRO A 35 -4.27 10.33 -5.75
N LEU A 36 -5.51 10.21 -5.28
CA LEU A 36 -6.21 8.93 -5.36
C LEU A 36 -6.50 8.54 -6.81
N ASP A 37 -6.76 9.50 -7.69
CA ASP A 37 -6.96 9.23 -9.11
C ASP A 37 -5.66 8.68 -9.74
N ARG A 38 -4.54 9.23 -9.34
CA ARG A 38 -3.24 8.72 -9.79
C ARG A 38 -2.99 7.31 -9.29
N ALA A 39 -3.30 7.06 -8.02
CA ALA A 39 -3.15 5.73 -7.43
C ALA A 39 -4.04 4.70 -8.15
N ALA A 40 -5.27 5.07 -8.47
CA ALA A 40 -6.18 4.21 -9.21
C ALA A 40 -5.64 3.87 -10.60
N GLU A 41 -5.13 4.86 -11.33
CA GLU A 41 -4.53 4.65 -12.64
C GLU A 41 -3.37 3.66 -12.57
N LEU A 42 -2.49 3.84 -11.58
CA LEU A 42 -1.35 2.95 -11.37
C LEU A 42 -1.78 1.54 -10.99
N PHE A 43 -2.78 1.42 -10.13
CA PHE A 43 -3.30 0.13 -9.70
C PHE A 43 -3.71 -0.72 -10.91
N TRP A 44 -4.48 -0.14 -11.82
CA TRP A 44 -4.95 -0.85 -13.01
C TRP A 44 -3.81 -1.08 -14.01
N SER A 45 -2.93 -0.09 -14.20
CA SER A 45 -1.76 -0.22 -15.07
C SER A 45 -0.84 -1.34 -14.63
N LEU A 46 -0.63 -1.48 -13.32
CA LEU A 46 0.22 -2.51 -12.74
C LEU A 46 -0.50 -3.86 -12.61
N GLN A 47 -1.75 -3.93 -13.02
CA GLN A 47 -2.54 -5.16 -13.01
C GLN A 47 -2.70 -5.74 -11.60
N MET A 48 -2.83 -4.85 -10.61
CA MET A 48 -2.98 -5.26 -9.22
C MET A 48 -4.37 -5.85 -8.92
N ASP A 49 -5.30 -5.75 -9.85
CA ASP A 49 -6.63 -6.35 -9.75
C ASP A 49 -6.64 -7.87 -9.96
N ARG A 50 -5.49 -8.44 -10.28
CA ARG A 50 -5.39 -9.87 -10.66
C ARG A 50 -5.24 -10.84 -9.50
N THR A 51 -5.27 -10.37 -8.25
CA THR A 51 -5.26 -11.29 -7.13
C THR A 51 -6.60 -12.01 -7.03
N GLN A 52 -6.55 -13.26 -6.59
CA GLN A 52 -7.74 -14.12 -6.55
C GLN A 52 -8.84 -13.53 -5.67
N ASP A 53 -8.49 -12.95 -4.53
CA ASP A 53 -9.45 -12.43 -3.56
C ASP A 53 -9.67 -10.92 -3.66
N HIS A 54 -9.11 -10.27 -4.67
CA HIS A 54 -9.19 -8.83 -4.83
C HIS A 54 -8.76 -8.09 -3.56
N ASN A 55 -7.59 -8.46 -3.05
CA ASN A 55 -7.07 -7.97 -1.78
C ASN A 55 -5.71 -7.28 -1.90
N ALA A 56 -5.44 -6.70 -3.06
CA ALA A 56 -4.22 -5.92 -3.25
C ALA A 56 -4.43 -4.48 -2.80
N VAL A 57 -3.38 -3.89 -2.24
CA VAL A 57 -3.39 -2.51 -1.75
C VAL A 57 -2.18 -1.79 -2.33
N LEU A 58 -2.42 -0.66 -2.95
CA LEU A 58 -1.36 0.22 -3.47
C LEU A 58 -1.27 1.47 -2.60
N ILE A 59 -0.07 1.69 -2.06
CA ILE A 59 0.25 2.90 -1.30
C ILE A 59 1.02 3.82 -2.24
N TYR A 60 0.48 5.01 -2.49
CA TYR A 60 1.05 5.98 -3.44
C TYR A 60 1.63 7.17 -2.71
N VAL A 61 2.82 7.59 -3.12
CA VAL A 61 3.51 8.73 -2.52
C VAL A 61 4.10 9.62 -3.63
N ALA A 62 3.78 10.92 -3.59
CA ALA A 62 4.45 11.95 -4.38
C ALA A 62 5.31 12.78 -3.42
N MET A 63 6.62 12.51 -3.44
CA MET A 63 7.53 13.02 -2.41
C MET A 63 7.62 14.54 -2.35
N LYS A 64 7.81 15.19 -3.51
CA LYS A 64 7.96 16.66 -3.54
C LYS A 64 6.67 17.39 -3.24
N ASP A 65 5.53 16.81 -3.61
CA ASP A 65 4.23 17.42 -3.38
C ASP A 65 3.67 17.10 -2.01
N HIS A 66 4.31 16.18 -1.27
CA HIS A 66 3.83 15.66 0.02
C HIS A 66 2.40 15.15 -0.07
N GLN A 67 2.07 14.52 -1.20
CA GLN A 67 0.75 13.94 -1.40
C GLN A 67 0.82 12.42 -1.30
N VAL A 68 -0.19 11.84 -0.68
CA VAL A 68 -0.27 10.39 -0.50
C VAL A 68 -1.69 9.94 -0.79
N ALA A 69 -1.81 8.68 -1.22
CA ALA A 69 -3.10 8.05 -1.41
C ALA A 69 -2.95 6.55 -1.22
N ILE A 70 -4.07 5.90 -0.94
CA ILE A 70 -4.12 4.44 -0.85
C ILE A 70 -5.27 3.97 -1.70
N TYR A 71 -4.98 3.10 -2.67
CA TYR A 71 -6.01 2.47 -3.48
C TYR A 71 -6.07 0.99 -3.15
N ALA A 72 -7.21 0.56 -2.64
CA ALA A 72 -7.41 -0.83 -2.22
C ALA A 72 -8.42 -1.50 -3.13
N ASP A 73 -8.16 -2.74 -3.51
CA ASP A 73 -9.10 -3.49 -4.31
C ASP A 73 -10.37 -3.79 -3.51
N ARG A 74 -11.42 -4.12 -4.22
CA ARG A 74 -12.77 -4.26 -3.64
C ARG A 74 -12.85 -5.28 -2.51
N GLY A 75 -12.11 -6.39 -2.60
CA GLY A 75 -12.17 -7.45 -1.59
C GLY A 75 -11.78 -6.96 -0.21
N ILE A 76 -10.65 -6.26 -0.10
CA ILE A 76 -10.24 -5.70 1.19
C ILE A 76 -11.05 -4.45 1.55
N HIS A 77 -11.37 -3.63 0.57
CA HIS A 77 -12.14 -2.40 0.82
C HIS A 77 -13.51 -2.71 1.44
N GLU A 78 -14.20 -3.73 0.94
CA GLU A 78 -15.49 -4.14 1.49
C GLU A 78 -15.40 -4.58 2.94
N LYS A 79 -14.26 -5.12 3.35
CA LYS A 79 -14.06 -5.61 4.72
C LYS A 79 -13.78 -4.48 5.71
N VAL A 80 -12.99 -3.49 5.33
CA VAL A 80 -12.52 -2.46 6.27
C VAL A 80 -13.29 -1.14 6.15
N GLY A 81 -13.81 -0.82 4.97
CA GLY A 81 -14.59 0.39 4.73
C GLY A 81 -13.75 1.64 4.50
N GLN A 82 -14.43 2.68 4.06
CA GLN A 82 -13.80 3.95 3.66
C GLN A 82 -13.08 4.64 4.81
N LEU A 83 -13.62 4.58 6.01
CA LEU A 83 -13.06 5.28 7.16
C LEU A 83 -11.67 4.76 7.52
N PHE A 84 -11.44 3.45 7.36
CA PHE A 84 -10.13 2.85 7.59
C PHE A 84 -9.06 3.54 6.73
N TRP A 85 -9.32 3.65 5.42
CA TRP A 85 -8.36 4.24 4.49
C TRP A 85 -8.13 5.73 4.76
N ARG A 86 -9.20 6.43 5.10
CA ARG A 86 -9.12 7.86 5.42
C ARG A 86 -8.19 8.10 6.61
N LYS A 87 -8.31 7.29 7.65
CA LYS A 87 -7.43 7.40 8.83
C LYS A 87 -5.98 7.14 8.48
N GLU A 88 -5.73 6.14 7.63
CA GLU A 88 -4.37 5.81 7.20
C GLU A 88 -3.75 6.95 6.40
N VAL A 89 -4.50 7.55 5.48
CA VAL A 89 -4.00 8.67 4.68
C VAL A 89 -3.70 9.88 5.56
N ILE A 90 -4.54 10.17 6.54
CA ILE A 90 -4.32 11.28 7.48
C ILE A 90 -3.03 11.04 8.27
N ALA A 91 -2.83 9.84 8.79
CA ALA A 91 -1.62 9.51 9.55
C ALA A 91 -0.37 9.66 8.70
N MET A 92 -0.38 9.15 7.47
CA MET A 92 0.74 9.30 6.55
C MET A 92 1.04 10.77 6.26
N THR A 93 0.00 11.56 6.00
CA THR A 93 0.16 12.98 5.69
C THR A 93 0.80 13.71 6.86
N THR A 94 0.39 13.40 8.08
CA THR A 94 0.95 13.99 9.29
C THR A 94 2.44 13.69 9.41
N HIS A 95 2.83 12.43 9.24
CA HIS A 95 4.24 12.05 9.28
C HIS A 95 5.06 12.71 8.18
N PHE A 96 4.49 12.83 6.98
CA PHE A 96 5.19 13.45 5.84
C PHE A 96 5.44 14.94 6.09
N ARG A 97 4.52 15.64 6.74
CA ARG A 97 4.72 17.05 7.11
C ARG A 97 5.87 17.24 8.09
N GLU A 98 6.12 16.23 8.90
CA GLU A 98 7.20 16.23 9.88
C GLU A 98 8.48 15.58 9.35
N HIS A 99 8.49 15.23 8.06
CA HIS A 99 9.62 14.58 7.40
C HIS A 99 9.96 13.19 7.96
N HIS A 100 8.97 12.53 8.57
CA HIS A 100 9.10 11.16 9.08
C HIS A 100 8.61 10.16 8.04
N TYR A 101 9.30 10.09 6.90
CA TYR A 101 8.83 9.32 5.73
C TYR A 101 8.83 7.82 5.96
N ALA A 102 9.91 7.29 6.52
CA ALA A 102 10.01 5.86 6.79
C ALA A 102 8.98 5.43 7.83
N GLU A 103 8.81 6.21 8.89
CA GLU A 103 7.81 5.93 9.92
C GLU A 103 6.40 5.91 9.34
N ALA A 104 6.10 6.84 8.43
CA ALA A 104 4.79 6.88 7.76
C ALA A 104 4.52 5.57 7.01
N LEU A 105 5.49 5.12 6.24
CA LEU A 105 5.35 3.91 5.43
C LEU A 105 5.30 2.66 6.30
N LEU A 106 6.15 2.57 7.33
CA LEU A 106 6.17 1.42 8.22
C LEU A 106 4.86 1.29 8.98
N GLU A 107 4.30 2.40 9.44
CA GLU A 107 3.02 2.40 10.15
C GLU A 107 1.86 1.96 9.26
N VAL A 108 1.76 2.49 8.04
CA VAL A 108 0.68 2.09 7.13
C VAL A 108 0.81 0.64 6.71
N ILE A 109 2.02 0.15 6.48
CA ILE A 109 2.25 -1.27 6.16
C ILE A 109 1.79 -2.15 7.32
N SER A 110 2.11 -1.75 8.55
CA SER A 110 1.69 -2.49 9.74
C SER A 110 0.17 -2.54 9.86
N ASP A 111 -0.50 -1.41 9.70
CA ASP A 111 -1.96 -1.33 9.84
C ASP A 111 -2.68 -2.08 8.73
N VAL A 112 -2.23 -1.91 7.49
CA VAL A 112 -2.81 -2.59 6.33
C VAL A 112 -2.52 -4.10 6.42
N GLY A 113 -1.31 -4.45 6.83
CA GLY A 113 -0.92 -5.85 7.01
C GLY A 113 -1.79 -6.54 8.04
N GLU A 114 -2.09 -5.87 9.15
CA GLU A 114 -2.96 -6.43 10.19
C GLU A 114 -4.39 -6.62 9.67
N ALA A 115 -4.92 -5.66 8.93
CA ALA A 115 -6.25 -5.77 8.33
C ALA A 115 -6.31 -6.94 7.34
N LEU A 116 -5.28 -7.08 6.52
CA LEU A 116 -5.20 -8.20 5.58
C LEU A 116 -5.09 -9.54 6.30
N TYR A 117 -4.33 -9.59 7.38
CA TYR A 117 -4.21 -10.81 8.19
C TYR A 117 -5.56 -11.21 8.78
N ILE A 118 -6.32 -10.26 9.30
CA ILE A 118 -7.62 -10.53 9.92
C ILE A 118 -8.62 -11.06 8.89
N HIS A 119 -8.68 -10.45 7.72
CA HIS A 119 -9.71 -10.74 6.72
C HIS A 119 -9.28 -11.76 5.66
N PHE A 120 -7.98 -11.87 5.41
CA PHE A 120 -7.42 -12.75 4.39
C PHE A 120 -6.15 -13.42 4.92
N PRO A 121 -6.28 -14.30 5.92
CA PRO A 121 -5.11 -14.97 6.50
C PRO A 121 -4.43 -15.86 5.46
N PHE A 122 -3.13 -16.06 5.63
CA PHE A 122 -2.35 -16.87 4.72
C PHE A 122 -2.80 -18.35 4.74
N ASP A 123 -2.90 -18.96 3.55
CA ASP A 123 -3.23 -20.36 3.39
C ASP A 123 -2.10 -21.04 2.61
N ARG A 124 -1.33 -21.89 3.29
CA ARG A 124 -0.16 -22.55 2.71
C ARG A 124 -0.47 -23.42 1.49
N ASN A 125 -1.71 -23.92 1.40
CA ASN A 125 -2.08 -24.84 0.33
C ASN A 125 -2.42 -24.13 -0.97
N THR A 126 -2.87 -22.89 -0.89
CA THR A 126 -3.37 -22.15 -2.05
C THR A 126 -2.65 -20.85 -2.33
N ASP A 127 -2.05 -20.24 -1.30
CA ASP A 127 -1.48 -18.91 -1.44
C ASP A 127 -0.06 -18.94 -1.97
N LYS A 128 0.22 -18.03 -2.84
CA LYS A 128 1.56 -17.75 -3.36
C LYS A 128 1.64 -16.25 -3.63
N ASN A 129 2.84 -15.76 -3.73
CA ASN A 129 3.08 -14.36 -3.99
C ASN A 129 2.66 -14.04 -5.44
N GLU A 130 1.52 -13.39 -5.61
CA GLU A 130 0.92 -13.12 -6.91
C GLU A 130 1.48 -11.87 -7.59
N LEU A 131 2.03 -10.95 -6.79
CA LEU A 131 2.58 -9.69 -7.28
C LEU A 131 3.98 -9.47 -6.67
N PRO A 132 4.86 -8.72 -7.35
CA PRO A 132 6.17 -8.42 -6.75
C PRO A 132 6.06 -7.62 -5.45
N ASP A 133 6.87 -7.99 -4.44
CA ASP A 133 6.92 -7.32 -3.13
C ASP A 133 7.89 -6.18 -3.14
N ASP A 134 7.81 -5.29 -4.08
CA ASP A 134 8.83 -4.28 -4.21
C ASP A 134 8.26 -2.87 -4.12
N ILE A 135 9.17 -1.93 -3.94
CA ILE A 135 8.87 -0.52 -4.06
C ILE A 135 9.14 -0.14 -5.51
N ILE A 136 8.16 0.48 -6.16
CA ILE A 136 8.30 0.95 -7.52
C ILE A 136 8.53 2.44 -7.49
N PHE A 137 9.59 2.89 -8.15
CA PHE A 137 9.90 4.30 -8.26
C PHE A 137 9.49 4.85 -9.62
N GLY A 138 8.67 5.89 -9.63
CA GLY A 138 8.29 6.62 -10.82
C GLY A 138 9.31 7.72 -11.13
N LYS A 139 9.20 8.31 -12.29
CA LYS A 139 10.07 9.42 -12.70
C LYS A 139 9.63 10.75 -12.13
#